data_4a9f0895dae2955350e5e380e6221af9
#
_entry.id   4a9f0895dae2955350e5e380e6221af9
#
_cell.length_a   1.000
_cell.length_b   1.000
_cell.length_c   1.000
_cell.angle_alpha   90.00
_cell.angle_beta   90.00
_cell.angle_gamma   90.00
#
_symmetry.space_group_name_H-M   'P 1'
#
loop_
_entity.id
_entity.type
_entity.pdbx_description
1 polymer ?
#
loop_
_entity_poly.entity_id
_entity_poly.type
_entity_poly.pdbx_seq_one_letter_code
_entity_poly.pdbx_strand_id
1 'polypeptide(L)'
;MRGADGTEQVQSSLLRRMFDRIDHVGIAVEDLDGALALFEGTFGMPAVHRETVDEQGVEAALLDVGENHVELLRPLGADTPVGKFLAKRGPGLHHVAYQVTDIESALQRCKDAGLRLIDETPRTGIRNSRVAFLHPAASGGVLTEIVEPAH
;
A
#
# COMPACT_ATOMS: atom_id res chain seq x y z
N MET A 1 -40.42 -20.87 0.52
CA MET A 1 -39.16 -21.05 1.20
C MET A 1 -38.36 -19.74 1.14
N ARG A 2 -37.93 -19.27 2.26
CA ARG A 2 -37.20 -18.07 2.32
C ARG A 2 -35.72 -18.40 2.23
N GLY A 3 -35.04 -17.83 1.29
CA GLY A 3 -33.61 -17.93 1.22
C GLY A 3 -32.96 -17.40 2.50
N ALA A 4 -31.68 -17.60 2.64
CA ALA A 4 -30.92 -16.96 3.70
C ALA A 4 -31.32 -15.49 3.76
N ASP A 5 -31.74 -15.04 4.91
CA ASP A 5 -32.19 -13.66 5.01
C ASP A 5 -31.01 -12.71 4.73
N GLY A 6 -31.34 -11.45 4.48
CA GLY A 6 -30.33 -10.47 4.15
C GLY A 6 -29.25 -10.32 5.23
N THR A 7 -29.62 -10.59 6.47
CA THR A 7 -28.70 -10.52 7.61
C THR A 7 -27.60 -11.55 7.50
N GLU A 8 -27.96 -12.79 7.19
CA GLU A 8 -26.98 -13.86 7.04
C GLU A 8 -26.03 -13.63 5.85
N GLN A 9 -26.56 -13.14 4.73
CA GLN A 9 -25.74 -12.83 3.57
C GLN A 9 -24.79 -11.66 3.83
N VAL A 10 -25.25 -10.62 4.52
CA VAL A 10 -24.42 -9.47 4.89
C VAL A 10 -23.30 -9.92 5.83
N GLN A 11 -23.62 -10.74 6.83
CA GLN A 11 -22.62 -11.25 7.75
C GLN A 11 -21.59 -12.13 7.05
N SER A 12 -22.01 -12.99 6.14
CA SER A 12 -21.11 -13.82 5.33
C SER A 12 -20.18 -12.96 4.46
N SER A 13 -20.72 -11.89 3.85
CA SER A 13 -19.94 -10.96 3.04
C SER A 13 -18.89 -10.23 3.89
N LEU A 14 -19.24 -9.78 5.10
CA LEU A 14 -18.30 -9.11 6.01
C LEU A 14 -17.19 -10.08 6.44
N LEU A 15 -17.51 -11.34 6.75
CA LEU A 15 -16.52 -12.35 7.13
C LEU A 15 -15.55 -12.68 5.97
N ARG A 16 -15.98 -12.51 4.73
CA ARG A 16 -15.14 -12.74 3.56
C ARG A 16 -14.29 -11.53 3.19
N ARG A 17 -14.68 -10.34 3.65
CA ARG A 17 -13.95 -9.13 3.31
C ARG A 17 -12.60 -9.14 4.01
N MET A 18 -11.53 -9.10 3.22
CA MET A 18 -10.16 -9.04 3.73
C MET A 18 -9.71 -7.61 3.91
N PHE A 19 -10.06 -6.74 2.97
CA PHE A 19 -9.62 -5.34 2.97
C PHE A 19 -10.71 -4.42 3.48
N ASP A 20 -10.32 -3.45 4.31
CA ASP A 20 -11.23 -2.45 4.86
C ASP A 20 -11.40 -1.29 3.89
N ARG A 21 -10.31 -0.85 3.26
CA ARG A 21 -10.32 0.26 2.31
C ARG A 21 -8.98 0.33 1.58
N ILE A 22 -8.92 1.18 0.55
CA ILE A 22 -7.64 1.57 -0.03
C ILE A 22 -6.98 2.53 0.94
N ASP A 23 -5.80 2.18 1.42
CA ASP A 23 -5.04 3.02 2.35
C ASP A 23 -4.34 4.14 1.60
N HIS A 24 -3.60 3.78 0.56
CA HIS A 24 -2.89 4.76 -0.27
C HIS A 24 -2.54 4.21 -1.65
N VAL A 25 -2.17 5.14 -2.52
CA VAL A 25 -1.56 4.85 -3.81
C VAL A 25 -0.11 5.32 -3.74
N GLY A 26 0.83 4.44 -4.06
CA GLY A 26 2.26 4.75 -4.06
C GLY A 26 2.72 5.18 -5.44
N ILE A 27 3.40 6.32 -5.51
CA ILE A 27 3.93 6.90 -6.76
C ILE A 27 5.44 7.06 -6.61
N ALA A 28 6.19 6.45 -7.52
CA ALA A 28 7.64 6.58 -7.56
C ALA A 28 8.04 7.88 -8.24
N VAL A 29 8.90 8.65 -7.60
CA VAL A 29 9.38 9.94 -8.10
C VAL A 29 10.90 10.01 -7.97
N GLU A 30 11.52 10.79 -8.86
CA GLU A 30 12.97 11.01 -8.82
C GLU A 30 13.32 12.16 -7.88
N ASP A 31 12.46 13.19 -7.82
CA ASP A 31 12.65 14.40 -7.02
C ASP A 31 11.44 14.58 -6.11
N LEU A 32 11.63 14.29 -4.83
CA LEU A 32 10.53 14.35 -3.85
C LEU A 32 10.08 15.80 -3.62
N ASP A 33 11.00 16.75 -3.53
CA ASP A 33 10.63 18.14 -3.31
C ASP A 33 9.87 18.72 -4.51
N GLY A 34 10.28 18.38 -5.73
CA GLY A 34 9.56 18.77 -6.93
C GLY A 34 8.16 18.16 -7.00
N ALA A 35 8.04 16.89 -6.63
CA ALA A 35 6.73 16.23 -6.57
C ALA A 35 5.82 16.85 -5.51
N LEU A 36 6.37 17.18 -4.33
CA LEU A 36 5.61 17.86 -3.27
C LEU A 36 5.14 19.23 -3.72
N ALA A 37 5.95 19.98 -4.46
CA ALA A 37 5.53 21.27 -5.00
C ALA A 37 4.30 21.14 -5.91
N LEU A 38 4.18 20.05 -6.67
CA LEU A 38 3.02 19.77 -7.49
C LEU A 38 1.83 19.29 -6.66
N PHE A 39 2.02 18.22 -5.90
CA PHE A 39 0.90 17.55 -5.20
C PHE A 39 0.37 18.40 -4.05
N GLU A 40 1.23 18.98 -3.26
CA GLU A 40 0.82 19.85 -2.16
C GLU A 40 0.53 21.27 -2.65
N GLY A 41 1.46 21.85 -3.41
CA GLY A 41 1.35 23.24 -3.83
C GLY A 41 0.26 23.50 -4.84
N THR A 42 0.20 22.70 -5.92
CA THR A 42 -0.76 22.92 -6.99
C THR A 42 -2.06 22.15 -6.77
N PHE A 43 -1.98 20.86 -6.40
CA PHE A 43 -3.17 20.03 -6.20
C PHE A 43 -3.81 20.24 -4.83
N GLY A 44 -3.13 20.91 -3.90
CA GLY A 44 -3.69 21.22 -2.60
C GLY A 44 -3.84 20.04 -1.65
N MET A 45 -3.11 18.96 -1.86
CA MET A 45 -3.11 17.80 -0.96
C MET A 45 -2.22 18.09 0.24
N PRO A 46 -2.75 18.08 1.49
CA PRO A 46 -1.90 18.34 2.65
C PRO A 46 -0.85 17.25 2.84
N ALA A 47 0.43 17.62 2.88
CA ALA A 47 1.50 16.71 3.26
C ALA A 47 1.48 16.55 4.78
N VAL A 48 1.19 15.35 5.27
CA VAL A 48 0.97 15.09 6.70
C VAL A 48 2.12 14.33 7.34
N HIS A 49 3.01 13.72 6.55
CA HIS A 49 4.11 12.94 7.08
C HIS A 49 5.23 12.82 6.04
N ARG A 50 6.47 12.82 6.51
CA ARG A 50 7.66 12.57 5.68
C ARG A 50 8.63 11.76 6.51
N GLU A 51 9.13 10.67 5.94
CA GLU A 51 9.96 9.72 6.68
C GLU A 51 10.92 8.99 5.75
N THR A 52 12.11 8.67 6.25
CA THR A 52 13.02 7.75 5.59
C THR A 52 12.79 6.35 6.13
N VAL A 53 12.50 5.40 5.25
CA VAL A 53 12.25 4.00 5.59
C VAL A 53 13.41 3.18 5.04
N ASP A 54 14.42 2.95 5.87
CA ASP A 54 15.65 2.28 5.45
C ASP A 54 15.41 0.84 4.97
N GLU A 55 14.53 0.12 5.62
CA GLU A 55 14.16 -1.26 5.23
C GLU A 55 13.63 -1.33 3.80
N GLN A 56 12.93 -0.29 3.35
CA GLN A 56 12.36 -0.24 2.00
C GLN A 56 13.24 0.54 1.02
N GLY A 57 14.28 1.19 1.52
CA GLY A 57 15.21 1.97 0.70
C GLY A 57 14.60 3.21 0.09
N VAL A 58 13.70 3.89 0.81
CA VAL A 58 12.99 5.06 0.30
C VAL A 58 12.92 6.19 1.31
N GLU A 59 12.80 7.41 0.80
CA GLU A 59 12.23 8.53 1.51
C GLU A 59 10.79 8.69 1.01
N ALA A 60 9.83 8.69 1.92
CA ALA A 60 8.41 8.72 1.60
C ALA A 60 7.75 9.99 2.15
N ALA A 61 6.84 10.55 1.37
CA ALA A 61 5.95 11.62 1.83
C ALA A 61 4.51 11.17 1.67
N LEU A 62 3.72 11.36 2.72
CA LEU A 62 2.32 10.99 2.76
C LEU A 62 1.45 12.23 2.69
N LEU A 63 0.52 12.25 1.74
CA LEU A 63 -0.39 13.37 1.54
C LEU A 63 -1.84 12.87 1.69
N ASP A 64 -2.69 13.69 2.32
CA ASP A 64 -4.09 13.33 2.49
C ASP A 64 -4.92 13.64 1.25
N VAL A 65 -5.80 12.70 0.91
CA VAL A 65 -6.84 12.88 -0.12
C VAL A 65 -8.13 12.35 0.51
N GLY A 66 -8.88 13.22 1.18
CA GLY A 66 -10.01 12.77 1.99
C GLY A 66 -9.53 11.81 3.09
N GLU A 67 -10.11 10.64 3.16
CA GLU A 67 -9.73 9.61 4.14
C GLU A 67 -8.61 8.70 3.64
N ASN A 68 -8.22 8.83 2.38
CA ASN A 68 -7.16 8.03 1.77
C ASN A 68 -5.90 8.89 1.61
N HIS A 69 -4.85 8.28 1.06
CA HIS A 69 -3.57 8.96 0.94
C HIS A 69 -2.93 8.71 -0.42
N VAL A 70 -2.08 9.64 -0.82
CA VAL A 70 -1.05 9.44 -1.85
C VAL A 70 0.28 9.37 -1.12
N GLU A 71 1.10 8.38 -1.46
CA GLU A 71 2.46 8.24 -0.94
C GLU A 71 3.44 8.48 -2.08
N LEU A 72 4.29 9.49 -1.95
CA LEU A 72 5.36 9.77 -2.90
C LEU A 72 6.62 9.09 -2.40
N LEU A 73 7.29 8.33 -3.28
CA LEU A 73 8.44 7.50 -2.92
C LEU A 73 9.66 7.92 -3.73
N ARG A 74 10.70 8.38 -3.05
CA ARG A 74 12.01 8.64 -3.65
C ARG A 74 12.99 7.55 -3.21
N PRO A 75 13.66 6.87 -4.14
CA PRO A 75 14.62 5.83 -3.74
C PRO A 75 15.86 6.44 -3.07
N LEU A 76 16.42 5.73 -2.10
CA LEU A 76 17.68 6.10 -1.45
C LEU A 76 18.89 5.74 -2.30
N GLY A 77 18.73 4.85 -3.28
CA GLY A 77 19.78 4.42 -4.18
C GLY A 77 19.22 3.69 -5.38
N ALA A 78 20.06 3.54 -6.41
CA ALA A 78 19.67 2.91 -7.67
C ALA A 78 19.41 1.39 -7.53
N ASP A 79 19.96 0.76 -6.52
CA ASP A 79 19.84 -0.68 -6.27
C ASP A 79 18.65 -1.04 -5.38
N THR A 80 17.89 -0.05 -4.91
CA THR A 80 16.66 -0.28 -4.14
C THR A 80 15.51 -0.70 -5.07
N PRO A 81 14.44 -1.31 -4.53
CA PRO A 81 13.29 -1.69 -5.35
C PRO A 81 12.69 -0.52 -6.13
N VAL A 82 12.51 0.64 -5.50
CA VAL A 82 11.99 1.82 -6.19
C VAL A 82 13.00 2.39 -7.19
N GLY A 83 14.30 2.34 -6.87
CA GLY A 83 15.35 2.76 -7.80
C GLY A 83 15.36 1.91 -9.06
N LYS A 84 15.21 0.60 -8.93
CA LYS A 84 15.10 -0.33 -10.07
C LYS A 84 13.83 -0.08 -10.88
N PHE A 85 12.72 0.20 -10.20
CA PHE A 85 11.47 0.55 -10.86
C PHE A 85 11.63 1.80 -11.73
N LEU A 86 12.22 2.88 -11.18
CA LEU A 86 12.45 4.12 -11.91
C LEU A 86 13.36 3.92 -13.11
N ALA A 87 14.43 3.13 -12.95
CA ALA A 87 15.36 2.84 -14.05
C ALA A 87 14.67 2.10 -15.20
N LYS A 88 13.73 1.23 -14.88
CA LYS A 88 13.03 0.39 -15.87
C LYS A 88 11.81 1.08 -16.48
N ARG A 89 11.04 1.81 -15.67
CA ARG A 89 9.73 2.34 -16.08
C ARG A 89 9.60 3.86 -16.02
N GLY A 90 10.54 4.56 -15.37
CA GLY A 90 10.42 5.97 -15.09
C GLY A 90 9.44 6.26 -13.96
N PRO A 91 9.21 7.55 -13.64
CA PRO A 91 8.27 7.95 -12.60
C PRO A 91 6.85 7.48 -12.92
N GLY A 92 6.10 7.14 -11.89
CA GLY A 92 4.70 6.75 -12.07
C GLY A 92 4.19 5.89 -10.94
N LEU A 93 3.00 5.33 -11.15
CA LEU A 93 2.33 4.47 -10.19
C LEU A 93 3.19 3.26 -9.86
N HIS A 94 3.50 3.09 -8.59
CA HIS A 94 4.35 2.00 -8.09
C HIS A 94 3.53 0.88 -7.47
N HIS A 95 2.59 1.20 -6.59
CA HIS A 95 1.76 0.20 -5.91
C HIS A 95 0.44 0.78 -5.43
N VAL A 96 -0.49 -0.12 -5.11
CA VAL A 96 -1.72 0.19 -4.40
C VAL A 96 -1.68 -0.54 -3.06
N ALA A 97 -2.01 0.15 -1.98
CA ALA A 97 -2.03 -0.40 -0.65
C ALA A 97 -3.45 -0.49 -0.12
N TYR A 98 -3.78 -1.65 0.44
CA TYR A 98 -5.08 -1.91 1.07
C TYR A 98 -4.89 -2.05 2.57
N GLN A 99 -5.77 -1.41 3.33
CA GLN A 99 -5.77 -1.48 4.78
C GLN A 99 -6.48 -2.74 5.25
N VAL A 100 -5.88 -3.39 6.24
CA VAL A 100 -6.46 -4.54 6.93
C VAL A 100 -6.48 -4.29 8.43
N THR A 101 -7.36 -4.99 9.11
CA THR A 101 -7.45 -4.95 10.58
C THR A 101 -6.40 -5.86 11.20
N ASP A 102 -6.13 -7.01 10.59
CA ASP A 102 -5.20 -8.02 11.08
C ASP A 102 -4.36 -8.53 9.91
N ILE A 103 -3.12 -8.04 9.82
CA ILE A 103 -2.22 -8.37 8.70
C ILE A 103 -1.81 -9.84 8.70
N GLU A 104 -1.67 -10.45 9.87
CA GLU A 104 -1.28 -11.86 9.96
C GLU A 104 -2.38 -12.77 9.41
N SER A 105 -3.63 -12.49 9.75
CA SER A 105 -4.78 -13.19 9.16
C SER A 105 -4.90 -12.96 7.67
N ALA A 106 -4.65 -11.75 7.21
CA ALA A 106 -4.69 -11.42 5.78
C ALA A 106 -3.61 -12.20 5.01
N LEU A 107 -2.40 -12.25 5.53
CA LEU A 107 -1.30 -13.00 4.91
C LEU A 107 -1.59 -14.50 4.90
N GLN A 108 -2.15 -15.04 5.98
CA GLN A 108 -2.52 -16.45 6.04
C GLN A 108 -3.58 -16.78 5.00
N ARG A 109 -4.56 -15.90 4.82
CA ARG A 109 -5.59 -16.07 3.79
C ARG A 109 -4.98 -16.08 2.37
N CYS A 110 -4.00 -15.22 2.12
CA CYS A 110 -3.26 -15.22 0.86
C CYS A 110 -2.51 -16.53 0.63
N LYS A 111 -1.84 -17.03 1.67
CA LYS A 111 -1.12 -18.30 1.61
C LYS A 111 -2.07 -19.46 1.34
N ASP A 112 -3.20 -19.50 2.02
CA ASP A 112 -4.20 -20.55 1.86
C ASP A 112 -4.79 -20.54 0.44
N ALA A 113 -4.87 -19.37 -0.19
CA ALA A 113 -5.31 -19.23 -1.57
C ALA A 113 -4.22 -19.53 -2.61
N GLY A 114 -2.99 -19.82 -2.17
CA GLY A 114 -1.89 -20.11 -3.07
C GLY A 114 -1.31 -18.89 -3.75
N LEU A 115 -1.52 -17.69 -3.22
CA LEU A 115 -1.00 -16.47 -3.84
C LEU A 115 0.50 -16.32 -3.60
N ARG A 116 1.19 -15.77 -4.59
CA ARG A 116 2.62 -15.50 -4.49
C ARG A 116 2.85 -14.23 -3.66
N LEU A 117 3.55 -14.38 -2.53
CA LEU A 117 3.90 -13.28 -1.65
C LEU A 117 5.35 -12.85 -1.89
N ILE A 118 5.61 -11.54 -1.77
CA ILE A 118 6.98 -11.03 -1.65
C ILE A 118 7.40 -11.14 -0.18
N ASP A 119 6.53 -10.71 0.73
CA ASP A 119 6.77 -10.79 2.17
C ASP A 119 5.85 -11.83 2.79
N GLU A 120 6.42 -12.87 3.38
CA GLU A 120 5.65 -13.88 4.10
C GLU A 120 5.32 -13.46 5.53
N THR A 121 6.09 -12.52 6.06
CA THR A 121 5.89 -11.92 7.39
C THR A 121 5.87 -10.41 7.26
N PRO A 122 5.12 -9.71 8.16
CA PRO A 122 5.05 -8.26 8.10
C PRO A 122 6.39 -7.58 8.37
N ARG A 123 6.59 -6.43 7.73
CA ARG A 123 7.71 -5.51 7.97
C ARG A 123 7.18 -4.19 8.51
N THR A 124 8.06 -3.36 9.05
CA THR A 124 7.70 -2.02 9.49
C THR A 124 7.63 -1.06 8.31
N GLY A 125 6.51 -0.36 8.17
CA GLY A 125 6.30 0.70 7.21
C GLY A 125 6.30 2.08 7.86
N ILE A 126 5.87 3.09 7.10
CA ILE A 126 5.79 4.46 7.62
C ILE A 126 4.78 4.55 8.77
N ARG A 127 4.96 5.53 9.66
CA ARG A 127 4.12 5.74 10.83
C ARG A 127 3.99 4.49 11.70
N ASN A 128 5.05 3.68 11.72
CA ASN A 128 5.08 2.47 12.52
C ASN A 128 3.98 1.45 12.15
N SER A 129 3.51 1.50 10.92
CA SER A 129 2.57 0.51 10.39
C SER A 129 3.26 -0.84 10.18
N ARG A 130 2.44 -1.89 10.04
CA ARG A 130 2.92 -3.21 9.63
C ARG A 130 2.50 -3.45 8.20
N VAL A 131 3.44 -3.80 7.34
CA VAL A 131 3.20 -3.92 5.90
C VAL A 131 3.73 -5.23 5.34
N ALA A 132 3.13 -5.66 4.23
CA ALA A 132 3.61 -6.80 3.47
C ALA A 132 3.20 -6.63 2.01
N PHE A 133 4.06 -7.06 1.09
CA PHE A 133 3.79 -6.96 -0.34
C PHE A 133 3.42 -8.31 -0.93
N LEU A 134 2.42 -8.29 -1.80
CA LEU A 134 2.08 -9.40 -2.69
C LEU A 134 2.80 -9.19 -4.02
N HIS A 135 3.26 -10.30 -4.61
CA HIS A 135 3.88 -10.23 -5.94
C HIS A 135 2.82 -9.77 -6.97
N PRO A 136 3.19 -8.92 -7.95
CA PRO A 136 2.24 -8.46 -8.97
C PRO A 136 1.49 -9.59 -9.69
N ALA A 137 2.12 -10.76 -9.87
CA ALA A 137 1.46 -11.90 -10.49
C ALA A 137 0.24 -12.40 -9.70
N ALA A 138 0.19 -12.14 -8.39
CA ALA A 138 -0.93 -12.54 -7.54
C ALA A 138 -2.13 -11.60 -7.64
N SER A 139 -1.94 -10.38 -8.14
CA SER A 139 -2.94 -9.32 -8.10
C SER A 139 -3.10 -8.59 -9.44
N GLY A 140 -3.08 -9.36 -10.52
CA GLY A 140 -3.40 -8.84 -11.86
C GLY A 140 -2.34 -7.95 -12.48
N GLY A 141 -1.09 -8.03 -12.01
CA GLY A 141 0.01 -7.25 -12.55
C GLY A 141 0.31 -5.96 -11.79
N VAL A 142 -0.41 -5.68 -10.71
CA VAL A 142 -0.19 -4.50 -9.87
C VAL A 142 0.50 -4.90 -8.58
N LEU A 143 1.65 -4.30 -8.28
CA LEU A 143 2.28 -4.49 -6.97
C LEU A 143 1.31 -4.05 -5.88
N THR A 144 1.00 -4.93 -4.96
CA THR A 144 -0.05 -4.73 -3.97
C THR A 144 0.53 -4.82 -2.57
N GLU A 145 0.25 -3.80 -1.76
CA GLU A 145 0.68 -3.74 -0.37
C GLU A 145 -0.51 -3.98 0.55
N ILE A 146 -0.28 -4.72 1.63
CA ILE A 146 -1.25 -4.88 2.72
C ILE A 146 -0.72 -4.08 3.90
N VAL A 147 -1.56 -3.24 4.49
CA VAL A 147 -1.17 -2.32 5.57
C VAL A 147 -2.09 -2.49 6.77
N GLU A 148 -1.48 -2.74 7.93
CA GLU A 148 -2.16 -2.63 9.21
C GLU A 148 -1.61 -1.39 9.90
N PRO A 149 -2.43 -0.32 10.06
CA PRO A 149 -1.95 0.90 10.72
C PRO A 149 -1.55 0.65 12.17
N ALA A 150 -0.63 1.46 12.66
CA ALA A 150 -0.29 1.44 14.09
C ALA A 150 -1.50 1.89 14.91
N HIS A 151 -1.63 1.31 16.09
CA HIS A 151 -2.72 1.63 17.02
C HIS A 151 -2.36 2.80 17.93
#